data_9527420ed7a4adf549599c63cc205ec3
#
_entry.id   9527420ed7a4adf549599c63cc205ec3
#
_cell.length_a   1.000
_cell.length_b   1.000
_cell.length_c   1.000
_cell.angle_alpha   90.00
_cell.angle_beta   90.00
_cell.angle_gamma   90.00
#
_symmetry.space_group_name_H-M   'P 1'
#
loop_
_entity.id
_entity.type
_entity.pdbx_description
1 polymer ?
#
loop_
_entity_poly.entity_id
_entity_poly.type
_entity_poly.pdbx_seq_one_letter_code
_entity_poly.pdbx_strand_id
1 'polypeptide(L)'
;RDLAVGADPNGAEAWADQELVAPGASIGAPPDALSRGGQNWGLAPVNPLVLRRQGFAPFIESLRANMRHAGILRIDHVMSLNRLYWIPNGMEAKAGAYVNYPFKELIRLVALESWRHACAVVGEDLGTVPDGFRDTMCSANILSYRIFVFERNYDGTFVPPTRYPALAAASAATHDIATLKGFWLGTDIIWRRRLRLYPDRRAQQAEKAGRHRDRSLLLAALVREGLIAPAQIGEFLPEGGEPVYTIELQEAILTYLGRSRARLMLVQLEDVLSEVEQANLPGTTDAHPNWRRRLSSSIEEIDRGIELRHVAALIEKARLSSATKE
;
A
#
# COMPACT_ATOMS: atom_id res chain seq x y z
N ARG A 1 8.12 -7.97 8.51
CA ARG A 1 7.88 -6.90 9.49
C ARG A 1 7.48 -5.62 8.79
N ASP A 2 6.89 -4.67 9.56
CA ASP A 2 6.48 -3.36 9.10
C ASP A 2 6.99 -2.29 10.08
N LEU A 3 7.77 -1.33 9.58
CA LEU A 3 8.29 -0.22 10.36
C LEU A 3 7.37 0.99 10.15
N ALA A 4 6.70 1.41 11.22
CA ALA A 4 5.82 2.57 11.20
C ALA A 4 6.57 3.88 10.91
N VAL A 5 5.86 4.84 10.30
CA VAL A 5 6.42 6.15 9.95
C VAL A 5 6.78 7.02 11.15
N GLY A 6 6.19 6.76 12.31
CA GLY A 6 6.41 7.51 13.54
C GLY A 6 5.84 6.81 14.77
N ALA A 7 6.00 7.42 15.92
CA ALA A 7 5.53 6.91 17.20
C ALA A 7 4.31 7.69 17.71
N ASP A 8 3.51 7.05 18.57
CA ASP A 8 2.47 7.73 19.33
C ASP A 8 3.11 8.80 20.22
N PRO A 9 2.66 10.06 20.19
CA PRO A 9 3.19 11.14 21.03
C PRO A 9 3.09 10.87 22.53
N ASN A 10 2.20 9.96 22.94
CA ASN A 10 2.05 9.51 24.31
C ASN A 10 2.63 8.10 24.55
N GLY A 11 3.34 7.56 23.57
CA GLY A 11 3.92 6.22 23.60
C GLY A 11 5.30 6.16 24.26
N ALA A 12 5.84 4.94 24.33
CA ALA A 12 7.11 4.65 24.98
C ALA A 12 8.31 5.37 24.35
N GLU A 13 8.35 5.46 23.02
CA GLU A 13 9.42 6.11 22.26
C GLU A 13 9.48 7.60 22.56
N ALA A 14 8.31 8.27 22.54
CA ALA A 14 8.22 9.70 22.84
C ALA A 14 8.56 10.00 24.31
N TRP A 15 8.23 9.09 25.22
CA TRP A 15 8.56 9.22 26.64
C TRP A 15 10.05 8.99 26.89
N ALA A 16 10.67 8.03 26.24
CA ALA A 16 12.06 7.64 26.45
C ALA A 16 13.06 8.68 25.92
N ASP A 17 12.76 9.34 24.79
CA ASP A 17 13.63 10.36 24.19
C ASP A 17 12.80 11.60 23.77
N GLN A 18 12.51 12.44 24.76
CA GLN A 18 11.71 13.65 24.59
C GLN A 18 12.40 14.75 23.76
N GLU A 19 13.72 14.70 23.61
CA GLU A 19 14.45 15.62 22.74
C GLU A 19 14.35 15.21 21.27
N LEU A 20 14.30 13.90 21.02
CA LEU A 20 14.24 13.34 19.67
C LEU A 20 12.91 13.65 19.00
N VAL A 21 11.83 13.60 19.75
CA VAL A 21 10.46 13.78 19.24
C VAL A 21 10.09 15.25 19.26
N ALA A 22 9.44 15.75 18.21
CA ALA A 22 8.94 17.13 18.14
C ALA A 22 7.46 17.17 18.58
N PRO A 23 7.17 17.45 19.88
CA PRO A 23 5.82 17.32 20.41
C PRO A 23 4.86 18.43 19.94
N GLY A 24 5.39 19.47 19.28
CA GLY A 24 4.59 20.61 18.76
C GLY A 24 3.99 20.37 17.37
N ALA A 25 4.23 19.20 16.78
CA ALA A 25 3.75 18.86 15.45
C ALA A 25 3.28 17.42 15.35
N SER A 26 2.48 17.14 14.33
CA SER A 26 2.04 15.81 13.95
C SER A 26 2.47 15.50 12.51
N ILE A 27 2.70 14.22 12.23
CA ILE A 27 2.94 13.73 10.88
C ILE A 27 1.63 13.65 10.10
N GLY A 28 1.68 13.91 8.80
CA GLY A 28 0.54 13.74 7.92
C GLY A 28 0.90 13.85 6.44
N ALA A 29 -0.10 14.17 5.63
CA ALA A 29 0.05 14.41 4.21
C ALA A 29 -0.69 15.71 3.80
N PRO A 30 -0.18 16.45 2.80
CA PRO A 30 -0.85 17.63 2.28
C PRO A 30 -2.16 17.26 1.58
N PRO A 31 -3.04 18.23 1.36
CA PRO A 31 -4.20 18.06 0.49
C PRO A 31 -3.80 17.52 -0.90
N ASP A 32 -4.48 16.48 -1.35
CA ASP A 32 -4.28 15.87 -2.66
C ASP A 32 -5.62 15.44 -3.30
N ALA A 33 -5.55 14.72 -4.43
CA ALA A 33 -6.74 14.24 -5.13
C ALA A 33 -7.51 13.16 -4.34
N LEU A 34 -6.84 12.41 -3.48
CA LEU A 34 -7.42 11.34 -2.67
C LEU A 34 -7.96 11.88 -1.33
N SER A 35 -7.30 12.90 -0.76
CA SER A 35 -7.68 13.55 0.48
C SER A 35 -7.59 15.08 0.35
N ARG A 36 -8.69 15.69 -0.08
CA ARG A 36 -8.77 17.15 -0.31
C ARG A 36 -8.48 18.00 0.93
N GLY A 37 -8.69 17.46 2.12
CA GLY A 37 -8.36 18.13 3.38
C GLY A 37 -6.94 17.91 3.85
N GLY A 38 -6.20 17.05 3.17
CA GLY A 38 -4.98 16.45 3.69
C GLY A 38 -5.26 15.41 4.77
N GLN A 39 -4.21 14.86 5.35
CA GLN A 39 -4.31 13.84 6.40
C GLN A 39 -3.44 14.26 7.58
N ASN A 40 -3.95 14.08 8.77
CA ASN A 40 -3.20 14.16 10.02
C ASN A 40 -3.22 12.78 10.67
N TRP A 41 -2.03 12.16 10.81
CA TRP A 41 -1.92 10.79 11.30
C TRP A 41 -1.80 10.69 12.82
N GLY A 42 -1.68 11.84 13.52
CA GLY A 42 -1.61 11.88 14.97
C GLY A 42 -0.28 11.38 15.55
N LEU A 43 0.74 11.15 14.72
CA LEU A 43 2.03 10.63 15.12
C LEU A 43 3.02 11.78 15.30
N ALA A 44 3.88 11.70 16.30
CA ALA A 44 4.90 12.71 16.54
C ALA A 44 6.11 12.51 15.60
N PRO A 45 6.58 13.56 14.89
CA PRO A 45 7.72 13.44 14.02
C PRO A 45 9.04 13.45 14.79
N VAL A 46 10.03 12.73 14.27
CA VAL A 46 11.41 12.75 14.77
C VAL A 46 12.10 14.03 14.31
N ASN A 47 12.76 14.73 15.23
CA ASN A 47 13.54 15.93 14.92
C ASN A 47 14.83 15.56 14.16
N PRO A 48 15.01 15.96 12.89
CA PRO A 48 16.16 15.55 12.09
C PRO A 48 17.50 16.12 12.59
N LEU A 49 17.47 17.26 13.29
CA LEU A 49 18.69 17.86 13.85
C LEU A 49 19.17 17.08 15.09
N VAL A 50 18.23 16.69 15.95
CA VAL A 50 18.54 15.85 17.14
C VAL A 50 18.98 14.47 16.70
N LEU A 51 18.27 13.85 15.75
CA LEU A 51 18.65 12.55 15.19
C LEU A 51 20.08 12.54 14.66
N ARG A 52 20.47 13.60 13.93
CA ARG A 52 21.86 13.75 13.46
C ARG A 52 22.85 13.95 14.60
N ARG A 53 22.52 14.77 15.60
CA ARG A 53 23.36 15.01 16.78
C ARG A 53 23.61 13.72 17.57
N GLN A 54 22.63 12.84 17.63
CA GLN A 54 22.73 11.53 18.28
C GLN A 54 23.37 10.45 17.37
N GLY A 55 23.98 10.84 16.24
CA GLY A 55 24.66 9.91 15.34
C GLY A 55 23.71 8.87 14.72
N PHE A 56 22.42 9.21 14.57
CA PHE A 56 21.35 8.33 14.06
C PHE A 56 21.08 7.08 14.92
N ALA A 57 21.61 7.01 16.17
CA ALA A 57 21.49 5.82 17.00
C ALA A 57 20.03 5.34 17.17
N PRO A 58 19.04 6.18 17.48
CA PRO A 58 17.65 5.72 17.62
C PRO A 58 17.09 5.08 16.36
N PHE A 59 17.40 5.62 15.17
CA PHE A 59 16.98 5.06 13.90
C PHE A 59 17.66 3.72 13.61
N ILE A 60 18.96 3.61 13.87
CA ILE A 60 19.74 2.38 13.72
C ILE A 60 19.19 1.28 14.64
N GLU A 61 18.91 1.60 15.89
CA GLU A 61 18.36 0.66 16.87
C GLU A 61 16.96 0.19 16.47
N SER A 62 16.13 1.09 15.96
CA SER A 62 14.80 0.74 15.41
C SER A 62 14.91 -0.21 14.23
N LEU A 63 15.83 0.06 13.27
CA LEU A 63 16.07 -0.86 12.14
C LEU A 63 16.52 -2.24 12.64
N ARG A 64 17.50 -2.30 13.54
CA ARG A 64 18.02 -3.56 14.10
C ARG A 64 16.95 -4.35 14.83
N ALA A 65 16.14 -3.69 15.66
CA ALA A 65 15.04 -4.33 16.38
C ALA A 65 14.01 -4.95 15.45
N ASN A 66 13.71 -4.29 14.34
CA ASN A 66 12.75 -4.78 13.35
C ASN A 66 13.35 -5.85 12.42
N MET A 67 14.63 -5.73 12.04
CA MET A 67 15.27 -6.65 11.09
C MET A 67 15.75 -7.96 11.75
N ARG A 68 16.05 -7.95 13.06
CA ARG A 68 16.64 -9.08 13.81
C ARG A 68 15.98 -10.44 13.55
N HIS A 69 14.65 -10.45 13.37
CA HIS A 69 13.86 -11.67 13.21
C HIS A 69 12.93 -11.58 11.98
N ALA A 70 13.37 -10.84 10.95
CA ALA A 70 12.60 -10.65 9.74
C ALA A 70 13.44 -10.97 8.51
N GLY A 71 12.86 -11.71 7.55
CA GLY A 71 13.46 -11.87 6.23
C GLY A 71 13.24 -10.65 5.35
N ILE A 72 12.14 -9.91 5.59
CA ILE A 72 11.79 -8.69 4.86
C ILE A 72 11.23 -7.66 5.84
N LEU A 73 11.65 -6.39 5.68
CA LEU A 73 11.12 -5.23 6.38
C LEU A 73 10.45 -4.29 5.38
N ARG A 74 9.16 -4.02 5.55
CA ARG A 74 8.48 -2.90 4.89
C ARG A 74 8.73 -1.64 5.73
N ILE A 75 9.16 -0.57 5.09
CA ILE A 75 9.24 0.77 5.69
C ILE A 75 8.03 1.55 5.21
N ASP A 76 7.13 1.87 6.15
CA ASP A 76 5.95 2.67 5.88
C ASP A 76 6.33 4.10 5.52
N HIS A 77 5.63 4.66 4.51
CA HIS A 77 5.90 6.01 4.00
C HIS A 77 7.41 6.29 3.85
N VAL A 78 8.09 5.49 3.04
CA VAL A 78 9.56 5.53 2.92
C VAL A 78 10.11 6.90 2.50
N MET A 79 9.28 7.79 1.93
CA MET A 79 9.62 9.19 1.67
C MET A 79 10.02 9.95 2.94
N SER A 80 9.64 9.46 4.13
CA SER A 80 10.06 9.99 5.43
C SER A 80 11.59 10.05 5.60
N LEU A 81 12.34 9.20 4.90
CA LEU A 81 13.80 9.26 4.87
C LEU A 81 14.33 10.52 4.18
N ASN A 82 13.54 11.12 3.27
CA ASN A 82 13.88 12.32 2.52
C ASN A 82 13.18 13.56 3.07
N ARG A 83 11.88 13.50 3.23
CA ARG A 83 11.05 14.58 3.76
C ARG A 83 9.79 14.03 4.40
N LEU A 84 9.33 14.71 5.43
CA LEU A 84 8.11 14.35 6.13
C LEU A 84 7.22 15.58 6.27
N TYR A 85 5.92 15.41 6.07
CA TYR A 85 4.97 16.50 6.17
C TYR A 85 4.56 16.71 7.63
N TRP A 86 4.90 17.87 8.20
CA TRP A 86 4.61 18.24 9.57
C TRP A 86 3.45 19.20 9.63
N ILE A 87 2.52 18.92 10.51
CA ILE A 87 1.34 19.74 10.78
C ILE A 87 1.47 20.26 12.20
N PRO A 88 1.46 21.61 12.42
CA PRO A 88 1.48 22.16 13.77
C PRO A 88 0.26 21.67 14.57
N ASN A 89 0.46 21.33 15.84
CA ASN A 89 -0.62 20.82 16.69
C ASN A 89 -1.80 21.81 16.74
N GLY A 90 -3.02 21.27 16.65
CA GLY A 90 -4.24 22.05 16.64
C GLY A 90 -4.59 22.73 15.31
N MET A 91 -3.74 22.57 14.28
CA MET A 91 -4.01 23.09 12.93
C MET A 91 -4.54 22.00 11.98
N GLU A 92 -5.21 22.45 10.91
CA GLU A 92 -5.62 21.55 9.82
C GLU A 92 -4.42 21.14 8.97
N ALA A 93 -4.53 20.01 8.30
CA ALA A 93 -3.43 19.46 7.48
C ALA A 93 -2.95 20.44 6.39
N LYS A 94 -3.82 21.30 5.85
CA LYS A 94 -3.44 22.34 4.86
C LYS A 94 -2.42 23.37 5.38
N ALA A 95 -2.25 23.50 6.68
CA ALA A 95 -1.32 24.44 7.33
C ALA A 95 0.07 23.81 7.55
N GLY A 96 0.26 22.56 7.18
CA GLY A 96 1.53 21.85 7.32
C GLY A 96 2.58 22.25 6.28
N ALA A 97 3.79 21.78 6.50
CA ALA A 97 4.93 21.96 5.60
C ALA A 97 5.84 20.73 5.57
N TYR A 98 6.57 20.54 4.48
CA TYR A 98 7.60 19.52 4.41
C TYR A 98 8.86 19.93 5.17
N VAL A 99 9.32 19.05 6.04
CA VAL A 99 10.60 19.12 6.72
C VAL A 99 11.55 18.10 6.10
N ASN A 100 12.72 18.55 5.68
CA ASN A 100 13.72 17.69 5.05
C ASN A 100 14.52 16.90 6.09
N TYR A 101 14.86 15.68 5.73
CA TYR A 101 15.65 14.76 6.53
C TYR A 101 17.01 14.48 5.86
N PRO A 102 18.01 13.99 6.59
CA PRO A 102 19.33 13.65 6.04
C PRO A 102 19.27 12.38 5.18
N PHE A 103 18.64 12.47 4.02
CA PHE A 103 18.28 11.35 3.15
C PHE A 103 19.45 10.44 2.79
N LYS A 104 20.59 11.05 2.42
CA LYS A 104 21.77 10.27 2.00
C LYS A 104 22.32 9.39 3.11
N GLU A 105 22.29 9.88 4.33
CA GLU A 105 22.72 9.15 5.51
C GLU A 105 21.71 8.05 5.85
N LEU A 106 20.43 8.39 5.92
CA LEU A 106 19.37 7.45 6.32
C LEU A 106 19.23 6.28 5.35
N ILE A 107 19.25 6.53 4.03
CA ILE A 107 19.13 5.42 3.06
C ILE A 107 20.35 4.50 3.07
N ARG A 108 21.54 5.03 3.36
CA ARG A 108 22.77 4.23 3.52
C ARG A 108 22.71 3.37 4.78
N LEU A 109 22.14 3.89 5.87
CA LEU A 109 21.94 3.15 7.11
C LEU A 109 20.93 2.01 6.89
N VAL A 110 19.84 2.26 6.17
CA VAL A 110 18.89 1.20 5.77
C VAL A 110 19.61 0.11 4.98
N ALA A 111 20.39 0.46 3.97
CA ALA A 111 21.13 -0.51 3.16
C ALA A 111 22.17 -1.29 3.98
N LEU A 112 22.89 -0.62 4.90
CA LEU A 112 23.88 -1.24 5.77
C LEU A 112 23.23 -2.25 6.73
N GLU A 113 22.16 -1.85 7.43
CA GLU A 113 21.49 -2.73 8.39
C GLU A 113 20.72 -3.86 7.68
N SER A 114 20.16 -3.63 6.48
CA SER A 114 19.62 -4.66 5.60
C SER A 114 20.66 -5.76 5.30
N TRP A 115 21.87 -5.34 4.90
CA TRP A 115 22.95 -6.29 4.62
C TRP A 115 23.40 -7.05 5.88
N ARG A 116 23.57 -6.34 7.03
CA ARG A 116 24.00 -6.95 8.30
C ARG A 116 23.05 -8.00 8.83
N HIS A 117 21.75 -7.81 8.59
CA HIS A 117 20.69 -8.68 9.10
C HIS A 117 20.16 -9.66 8.06
N ALA A 118 20.72 -9.68 6.83
CA ALA A 118 20.21 -10.46 5.70
C ALA A 118 18.68 -10.25 5.52
N CYS A 119 18.20 -9.03 5.73
CA CYS A 119 16.79 -8.65 5.70
C CYS A 119 16.54 -7.74 4.50
N ALA A 120 15.77 -8.21 3.51
CA ALA A 120 15.39 -7.38 2.37
C ALA A 120 14.50 -6.21 2.81
N VAL A 121 14.53 -5.10 2.08
CA VAL A 121 13.72 -3.92 2.40
C VAL A 121 12.75 -3.61 1.27
N VAL A 122 11.50 -3.37 1.62
CA VAL A 122 10.46 -2.83 0.75
C VAL A 122 10.10 -1.44 1.28
N GLY A 123 10.30 -0.41 0.46
CA GLY A 123 9.85 0.95 0.78
C GLY A 123 8.44 1.18 0.25
N GLU A 124 7.53 1.59 1.11
CA GLU A 124 6.20 2.03 0.67
C GLU A 124 6.35 3.44 0.08
N ASP A 125 6.33 3.51 -1.25
CA ASP A 125 6.54 4.71 -2.07
C ASP A 125 5.25 5.12 -2.82
N LEU A 126 4.13 5.09 -2.10
CA LEU A 126 2.82 5.54 -2.58
C LEU A 126 2.61 7.04 -2.30
N GLY A 127 1.73 7.68 -3.07
CA GLY A 127 1.41 9.10 -2.93
C GLY A 127 2.40 10.04 -3.63
N THR A 128 2.73 11.16 -3.00
CA THR A 128 3.57 12.23 -3.58
C THR A 128 5.06 11.91 -3.42
N VAL A 129 5.60 11.17 -4.36
CA VAL A 129 7.01 10.74 -4.37
C VAL A 129 7.90 11.84 -4.98
N PRO A 130 9.00 12.26 -4.31
CA PRO A 130 9.95 13.22 -4.88
C PRO A 130 10.64 12.70 -6.15
N ASP A 131 11.00 13.61 -7.06
CA ASP A 131 11.74 13.26 -8.27
C ASP A 131 13.08 12.60 -7.91
N GLY A 132 13.45 11.53 -8.63
CA GLY A 132 14.68 10.77 -8.42
C GLY A 132 14.72 9.92 -7.14
N PHE A 133 13.66 9.95 -6.32
CA PHE A 133 13.60 9.18 -5.09
C PHE A 133 13.62 7.67 -5.35
N ARG A 134 12.81 7.20 -6.32
CA ARG A 134 12.76 5.78 -6.71
C ARG A 134 14.07 5.28 -7.31
N ASP A 135 14.77 6.12 -8.05
CA ASP A 135 16.10 5.79 -8.61
C ASP A 135 17.13 5.59 -7.48
N THR A 136 17.04 6.42 -6.44
CA THR A 136 17.89 6.29 -5.25
C THR A 136 17.57 5.02 -4.47
N MET A 137 16.28 4.69 -4.28
CA MET A 137 15.87 3.42 -3.67
C MET A 137 16.40 2.22 -4.47
N CYS A 138 16.22 2.24 -5.79
CA CYS A 138 16.71 1.20 -6.69
C CYS A 138 18.23 1.02 -6.56
N SER A 139 18.99 2.11 -6.52
CA SER A 139 20.44 2.10 -6.34
C SER A 139 20.87 1.54 -4.97
N ALA A 140 20.02 1.63 -3.97
CA ALA A 140 20.22 1.06 -2.64
C ALA A 140 19.65 -0.37 -2.50
N ASN A 141 19.19 -1.00 -3.59
CA ASN A 141 18.50 -2.30 -3.60
C ASN A 141 17.26 -2.36 -2.68
N ILE A 142 16.58 -1.25 -2.48
CA ILE A 142 15.29 -1.18 -1.76
C ILE A 142 14.18 -1.38 -2.78
N LEU A 143 13.31 -2.36 -2.54
CA LEU A 143 12.19 -2.67 -3.41
C LEU A 143 11.12 -1.58 -3.30
N SER A 144 10.59 -1.16 -4.44
CA SER A 144 9.40 -0.29 -4.52
C SER A 144 8.13 -1.08 -4.23
N TYR A 145 7.12 -0.47 -3.60
CA TYR A 145 5.85 -1.14 -3.34
C TYR A 145 4.82 -0.79 -4.43
N ARG A 146 4.44 -1.76 -5.23
CA ARG A 146 3.55 -1.60 -6.38
C ARG A 146 2.18 -2.19 -6.11
N ILE A 147 1.19 -1.32 -6.03
CA ILE A 147 -0.19 -1.71 -5.76
C ILE A 147 -0.97 -1.67 -7.08
N PHE A 148 -1.49 -2.82 -7.45
CA PHE A 148 -2.16 -3.06 -8.74
C PHE A 148 -3.17 -1.98 -9.12
N VAL A 149 -4.05 -1.60 -8.20
CA VAL A 149 -5.09 -0.61 -8.47
C VAL A 149 -4.54 0.79 -8.79
N PHE A 150 -3.29 1.10 -8.42
CA PHE A 150 -2.62 2.37 -8.68
C PHE A 150 -1.63 2.31 -9.85
N GLU A 151 -1.26 1.12 -10.33
CA GLU A 151 -0.33 0.98 -11.45
C GLU A 151 -1.04 1.28 -12.78
N ARG A 152 -1.02 2.57 -13.15
CA ARG A 152 -1.70 3.11 -14.33
C ARG A 152 -0.73 3.81 -15.26
N ASN A 153 -1.00 3.69 -16.55
CA ASN A 153 -0.43 4.56 -17.57
C ASN A 153 -1.07 5.95 -17.50
N TYR A 154 -0.48 6.91 -18.20
CA TYR A 154 -1.00 8.29 -18.26
C TYR A 154 -2.45 8.38 -18.78
N ASP A 155 -2.86 7.48 -19.67
CA ASP A 155 -4.22 7.38 -20.19
C ASP A 155 -5.22 6.67 -19.24
N GLY A 156 -4.75 6.26 -18.05
CA GLY A 156 -5.51 5.55 -17.03
C GLY A 156 -5.60 4.04 -17.22
N THR A 157 -5.06 3.47 -18.31
CA THR A 157 -5.02 2.02 -18.53
C THR A 157 -4.07 1.35 -17.53
N PHE A 158 -4.30 0.08 -17.21
CA PHE A 158 -3.43 -0.69 -16.31
C PHE A 158 -2.06 -0.93 -16.97
N VAL A 159 -0.99 -0.75 -16.19
CA VAL A 159 0.39 -1.06 -16.61
C VAL A 159 0.52 -2.55 -16.87
N PRO A 160 0.97 -2.99 -18.05
CA PRO A 160 1.15 -4.41 -18.34
C PRO A 160 2.11 -5.09 -17.34
N PRO A 161 1.92 -6.37 -17.01
CA PRO A 161 2.78 -7.09 -16.07
C PRO A 161 4.28 -7.01 -16.40
N THR A 162 4.63 -7.06 -17.67
CA THR A 162 6.01 -6.99 -18.17
C THR A 162 6.68 -5.63 -17.94
N ARG A 163 5.93 -4.58 -17.63
CA ARG A 163 6.44 -3.23 -17.38
C ARG A 163 6.61 -2.91 -15.89
N TYR A 164 6.25 -3.80 -15.00
CA TYR A 164 6.54 -3.63 -13.57
C TYR A 164 8.05 -3.61 -13.34
N PRO A 165 8.56 -2.76 -12.45
CA PRO A 165 9.99 -2.76 -12.14
C PRO A 165 10.39 -4.08 -11.48
N ALA A 166 11.58 -4.60 -11.82
CA ALA A 166 12.08 -5.83 -11.22
C ALA A 166 12.35 -5.69 -9.72
N LEU A 167 12.93 -4.56 -9.29
CA LEU A 167 13.12 -4.26 -7.86
C LEU A 167 11.83 -3.72 -7.25
N ALA A 168 10.82 -4.57 -7.17
CA ALA A 168 9.53 -4.25 -6.58
C ALA A 168 8.94 -5.43 -5.81
N ALA A 169 8.05 -5.11 -4.88
CA ALA A 169 7.05 -5.99 -4.31
C ALA A 169 5.68 -5.56 -4.88
N ALA A 170 5.01 -6.46 -5.59
CA ALA A 170 3.69 -6.21 -6.15
C ALA A 170 2.60 -6.82 -5.26
N SER A 171 1.50 -6.12 -5.07
CA SER A 171 0.32 -6.60 -4.35
C SER A 171 -0.96 -6.13 -5.04
N ALA A 172 -2.05 -6.85 -4.86
CA ALA A 172 -3.35 -6.45 -5.37
C ALA A 172 -3.89 -5.21 -4.63
N ALA A 173 -3.77 -5.22 -3.31
CA ALA A 173 -4.23 -4.20 -2.40
C ALA A 173 -3.28 -4.04 -1.20
N THR A 174 -3.64 -3.17 -0.26
CA THR A 174 -3.04 -3.05 1.07
C THR A 174 -4.13 -3.11 2.13
N HIS A 175 -3.74 -3.16 3.41
CA HIS A 175 -4.69 -3.06 4.51
C HIS A 175 -5.49 -1.74 4.55
N ASP A 176 -5.01 -0.69 3.86
CA ASP A 176 -5.60 0.66 3.84
C ASP A 176 -6.57 0.89 2.67
N ILE A 177 -6.70 -0.07 1.77
CA ILE A 177 -7.61 0.03 0.63
C ILE A 177 -8.52 -1.19 0.57
N ALA A 178 -9.53 -1.11 -0.29
CA ALA A 178 -10.47 -2.21 -0.46
C ALA A 178 -9.76 -3.50 -0.90
N THR A 179 -10.24 -4.65 -0.44
CA THR A 179 -9.90 -5.96 -0.99
C THR A 179 -10.26 -6.02 -2.48
N LEU A 180 -9.77 -6.98 -3.24
CA LEU A 180 -10.14 -7.13 -4.66
C LEU A 180 -11.65 -7.17 -4.85
N LYS A 181 -12.34 -8.00 -4.05
CA LYS A 181 -13.80 -8.11 -4.10
C LYS A 181 -14.49 -6.83 -3.65
N GLY A 182 -14.00 -6.19 -2.58
CA GLY A 182 -14.49 -4.91 -2.10
C GLY A 182 -14.32 -3.79 -3.13
N PHE A 183 -13.16 -3.72 -3.79
CA PHE A 183 -12.90 -2.81 -4.90
C PHE A 183 -13.87 -3.06 -6.06
N TRP A 184 -14.03 -4.32 -6.47
CA TRP A 184 -14.92 -4.68 -7.56
C TRP A 184 -16.37 -4.31 -7.26
N LEU A 185 -16.86 -4.61 -6.06
CA LEU A 185 -18.23 -4.29 -5.63
C LEU A 185 -18.41 -2.81 -5.23
N GLY A 186 -17.34 -2.09 -4.92
CA GLY A 186 -17.38 -0.68 -4.50
C GLY A 186 -17.76 -0.51 -3.04
N THR A 187 -17.42 -1.46 -2.17
CA THR A 187 -17.76 -1.45 -0.75
C THR A 187 -17.13 -0.27 0.00
N ASP A 188 -15.90 0.09 -0.36
CA ASP A 188 -15.21 1.29 0.15
C ASP A 188 -15.98 2.59 -0.14
N ILE A 189 -16.57 2.71 -1.33
CA ILE A 189 -17.43 3.86 -1.72
C ILE A 189 -18.71 3.87 -0.87
N ILE A 190 -19.28 2.67 -0.59
CA ILE A 190 -20.46 2.54 0.27
C ILE A 190 -20.12 3.00 1.69
N TRP A 191 -18.99 2.57 2.25
CA TRP A 191 -18.54 2.98 3.57
C TRP A 191 -18.31 4.48 3.66
N ARG A 192 -17.54 5.07 2.73
CA ARG A 192 -17.31 6.52 2.70
C ARG A 192 -18.61 7.32 2.63
N ARG A 193 -19.60 6.83 1.89
CA ARG A 193 -20.94 7.44 1.85
C ARG A 193 -21.65 7.34 3.18
N ARG A 194 -21.68 6.16 3.82
CA ARG A 194 -22.31 5.93 5.12
C ARG A 194 -21.74 6.85 6.20
N LEU A 195 -20.43 7.00 6.20
CA LEU A 195 -19.68 7.79 7.18
C LEU A 195 -19.59 9.28 6.81
N ARG A 196 -20.23 9.71 5.71
CA ARG A 196 -20.26 11.11 5.24
C ARG A 196 -18.86 11.69 5.00
N LEU A 197 -17.93 10.88 4.51
CA LEU A 197 -16.54 11.27 4.24
C LEU A 197 -16.37 12.02 2.90
N TYR A 198 -17.43 12.13 2.10
CA TYR A 198 -17.41 12.93 0.89
C TYR A 198 -17.73 14.39 1.21
N PRO A 199 -16.98 15.35 0.64
CA PRO A 199 -17.26 16.78 0.82
C PRO A 199 -18.61 17.18 0.24
N ASP A 200 -19.04 16.53 -0.85
CA ASP A 200 -20.30 16.79 -1.53
C ASP A 200 -20.77 15.58 -2.37
N ARG A 201 -21.98 15.67 -2.90
CA ARG A 201 -22.58 14.64 -3.77
C ARG A 201 -21.82 14.50 -5.10
N ARG A 202 -21.22 15.58 -5.61
CA ARG A 202 -20.46 15.56 -6.87
C ARG A 202 -19.20 14.73 -6.74
N ALA A 203 -18.48 14.87 -5.63
CA ALA A 203 -17.31 14.03 -5.33
C ALA A 203 -17.67 12.53 -5.26
N GLN A 204 -18.78 12.20 -4.58
CA GLN A 204 -19.28 10.82 -4.53
C GLN A 204 -19.65 10.26 -5.91
N GLN A 205 -20.34 11.04 -6.72
CA GLN A 205 -20.71 10.61 -8.08
C GLN A 205 -19.49 10.44 -8.99
N ALA A 206 -18.51 11.33 -8.87
CA ALA A 206 -17.26 11.24 -9.62
C ALA A 206 -16.49 9.96 -9.28
N GLU A 207 -16.42 9.58 -7.99
CA GLU A 207 -15.75 8.34 -7.58
C GLU A 207 -16.49 7.08 -8.06
N LYS A 208 -17.82 7.07 -8.02
CA LYS A 208 -18.60 5.98 -8.59
C LYS A 208 -18.38 5.82 -10.10
N ALA A 209 -18.39 6.93 -10.85
CA ALA A 209 -18.11 6.93 -12.27
C ALA A 209 -16.68 6.50 -12.57
N GLY A 210 -15.70 6.92 -11.74
CA GLY A 210 -14.33 6.48 -11.78
C GLY A 210 -14.21 4.97 -11.60
N ARG A 211 -14.87 4.40 -10.57
CA ARG A 211 -14.87 2.96 -10.32
C ARG A 211 -15.48 2.15 -11.47
N HIS A 212 -16.53 2.66 -12.10
CA HIS A 212 -17.10 1.99 -13.27
C HIS A 212 -16.09 1.94 -14.43
N ARG A 213 -15.42 3.05 -14.71
CA ARG A 213 -14.36 3.13 -15.71
C ARG A 213 -13.18 2.20 -15.35
N ASP A 214 -12.77 2.15 -14.09
CA ASP A 214 -11.72 1.27 -13.63
C ASP A 214 -12.00 -0.20 -13.88
N ARG A 215 -13.25 -0.64 -13.64
CA ARG A 215 -13.68 -2.02 -13.94
C ARG A 215 -13.56 -2.31 -15.43
N SER A 216 -14.03 -1.40 -16.28
CA SER A 216 -13.92 -1.57 -17.74
C SER A 216 -12.48 -1.63 -18.22
N LEU A 217 -11.61 -0.75 -17.69
CA LEU A 217 -10.18 -0.74 -18.01
C LEU A 217 -9.47 -2.01 -17.50
N LEU A 218 -9.88 -2.52 -16.34
CA LEU A 218 -9.37 -3.78 -15.82
C LEU A 218 -9.72 -4.96 -16.71
N LEU A 219 -10.98 -5.11 -17.07
CA LEU A 219 -11.40 -6.18 -17.98
C LEU A 219 -10.68 -6.09 -19.35
N ALA A 220 -10.53 -4.89 -19.89
CA ALA A 220 -9.75 -4.67 -21.10
C ALA A 220 -8.27 -5.09 -20.95
N ALA A 221 -7.66 -4.85 -19.78
CA ALA A 221 -6.30 -5.30 -19.49
C ALA A 221 -6.21 -6.83 -19.39
N LEU A 222 -7.18 -7.47 -18.75
CA LEU A 222 -7.23 -8.93 -18.63
C LEU A 222 -7.46 -9.60 -20.00
N VAL A 223 -8.30 -9.03 -20.85
CA VAL A 223 -8.48 -9.50 -22.25
C VAL A 223 -7.19 -9.36 -23.03
N ARG A 224 -6.52 -8.23 -22.96
CA ARG A 224 -5.25 -7.98 -23.64
C ARG A 224 -4.15 -8.99 -23.27
N GLU A 225 -4.12 -9.41 -22.01
CA GLU A 225 -3.19 -10.43 -21.51
C GLU A 225 -3.67 -11.87 -21.77
N GLY A 226 -4.84 -12.06 -22.41
CA GLY A 226 -5.43 -13.37 -22.70
C GLY A 226 -5.84 -14.14 -21.45
N LEU A 227 -6.22 -13.42 -20.38
CA LEU A 227 -6.63 -14.00 -19.10
C LEU A 227 -8.13 -14.22 -19.00
N ILE A 228 -8.91 -13.47 -19.77
CA ILE A 228 -10.34 -13.67 -19.99
C ILE A 228 -10.65 -13.51 -21.48
N ALA A 229 -11.73 -14.14 -21.97
CA ALA A 229 -12.22 -13.93 -23.31
C ALA A 229 -13.09 -12.66 -23.39
N PRO A 230 -13.10 -11.93 -24.52
CA PRO A 230 -13.99 -10.75 -24.67
C PRO A 230 -15.46 -11.03 -24.38
N ALA A 231 -15.95 -12.24 -24.69
CA ALA A 231 -17.32 -12.66 -24.44
C ALA A 231 -17.69 -12.71 -22.95
N GLN A 232 -16.71 -12.89 -22.06
CA GLN A 232 -16.92 -12.97 -20.60
C GLN A 232 -17.08 -11.60 -19.94
N ILE A 233 -16.81 -10.50 -20.64
CA ILE A 233 -16.93 -9.14 -20.06
C ILE A 233 -18.33 -8.91 -19.51
N GLY A 234 -19.38 -9.32 -20.24
CA GLY A 234 -20.77 -9.18 -19.82
C GLY A 234 -21.15 -10.01 -18.58
N GLU A 235 -20.42 -11.07 -18.28
CA GLU A 235 -20.62 -11.89 -17.07
C GLU A 235 -20.16 -11.14 -15.81
N PHE A 236 -19.04 -10.40 -15.91
CA PHE A 236 -18.48 -9.64 -14.79
C PHE A 236 -19.09 -8.24 -14.65
N LEU A 237 -19.44 -7.63 -15.78
CA LEU A 237 -19.98 -6.27 -15.83
C LEU A 237 -21.19 -6.22 -16.76
N PRO A 238 -22.36 -6.74 -16.32
CA PRO A 238 -23.59 -6.73 -17.12
C PRO A 238 -24.02 -5.31 -17.46
N GLU A 239 -24.51 -5.11 -18.68
CA GLU A 239 -25.06 -3.83 -19.11
C GLU A 239 -26.29 -3.46 -18.27
N GLY A 240 -26.24 -2.29 -17.61
CA GLY A 240 -27.29 -1.84 -16.70
C GLY A 240 -27.45 -2.65 -15.41
N GLY A 241 -26.58 -3.66 -15.18
CA GLY A 241 -26.58 -4.50 -13.97
C GLY A 241 -25.53 -4.10 -12.94
N GLU A 242 -25.58 -4.79 -11.80
CA GLU A 242 -24.56 -4.67 -10.76
C GLU A 242 -23.32 -5.51 -11.15
N PRO A 243 -22.10 -5.07 -10.76
CA PRO A 243 -20.89 -5.82 -11.06
C PRO A 243 -20.86 -7.17 -10.31
N VAL A 244 -20.48 -8.23 -11.01
CA VAL A 244 -20.39 -9.59 -10.48
C VAL A 244 -18.93 -9.95 -10.25
N TYR A 245 -18.58 -10.34 -9.03
CA TYR A 245 -17.25 -10.83 -8.69
C TYR A 245 -17.28 -12.35 -8.61
N THR A 246 -16.45 -13.01 -9.39
CA THR A 246 -16.34 -14.47 -9.43
C THR A 246 -14.92 -14.91 -9.11
N ILE A 247 -14.74 -16.19 -8.84
CA ILE A 247 -13.41 -16.80 -8.62
C ILE A 247 -12.56 -16.68 -9.91
N GLU A 248 -13.15 -16.85 -11.08
CA GLU A 248 -12.45 -16.71 -12.37
C GLU A 248 -11.87 -15.29 -12.56
N LEU A 249 -12.62 -14.26 -12.16
CA LEU A 249 -12.13 -12.89 -12.20
C LEU A 249 -10.96 -12.68 -11.21
N GLN A 250 -11.09 -13.22 -10.00
CA GLN A 250 -10.02 -13.19 -8.99
C GLN A 250 -8.75 -13.86 -9.52
N GLU A 251 -8.87 -15.05 -10.07
CA GLU A 251 -7.77 -15.82 -10.65
C GLU A 251 -7.09 -15.07 -11.81
N ALA A 252 -7.90 -14.43 -12.68
CA ALA A 252 -7.39 -13.63 -13.78
C ALA A 252 -6.55 -12.44 -13.24
N ILE A 253 -7.02 -11.72 -12.21
CA ILE A 253 -6.30 -10.61 -11.60
C ILE A 253 -5.02 -11.09 -10.92
N LEU A 254 -5.07 -12.16 -10.14
CA LEU A 254 -3.89 -12.72 -9.47
C LEU A 254 -2.87 -13.27 -10.46
N THR A 255 -3.34 -13.88 -11.56
CA THR A 255 -2.46 -14.33 -12.66
C THR A 255 -1.81 -13.13 -13.37
N TYR A 256 -2.55 -12.05 -13.59
CA TYR A 256 -1.99 -10.81 -14.16
C TYR A 256 -0.83 -10.31 -13.30
N LEU A 257 -1.02 -10.20 -11.99
CA LEU A 257 0.03 -9.81 -11.06
C LEU A 257 1.18 -10.83 -11.00
N GLY A 258 0.88 -12.11 -11.01
CA GLY A 258 1.85 -13.19 -11.04
C GLY A 258 2.80 -13.12 -12.23
N ARG A 259 2.31 -12.64 -13.38
CA ARG A 259 3.12 -12.41 -14.59
C ARG A 259 4.03 -11.17 -14.49
N SER A 260 3.93 -10.37 -13.41
CA SER A 260 4.74 -9.17 -13.26
C SER A 260 6.24 -9.51 -13.08
N ARG A 261 7.10 -8.58 -13.51
CA ARG A 261 8.56 -8.70 -13.31
C ARG A 261 8.99 -8.42 -11.86
N ALA A 262 8.07 -7.99 -10.99
CA ALA A 262 8.37 -7.71 -9.59
C ALA A 262 8.97 -8.94 -8.89
N ARG A 263 10.08 -8.77 -8.18
CA ARG A 263 10.77 -9.88 -7.48
C ARG A 263 9.90 -10.55 -6.44
N LEU A 264 9.04 -9.79 -5.79
CA LEU A 264 8.09 -10.29 -4.80
C LEU A 264 6.67 -10.04 -5.27
N MET A 265 5.79 -10.97 -4.96
CA MET A 265 4.34 -10.78 -5.03
C MET A 265 3.77 -11.14 -3.67
N LEU A 266 2.98 -10.21 -3.13
CA LEU A 266 2.26 -10.40 -1.88
C LEU A 266 0.78 -10.60 -2.20
N VAL A 267 0.17 -11.58 -1.54
CA VAL A 267 -1.25 -11.86 -1.63
C VAL A 267 -1.86 -11.73 -0.25
N GLN A 268 -2.91 -10.95 -0.12
CA GLN A 268 -3.64 -10.81 1.12
C GLN A 268 -4.55 -12.01 1.35
N LEU A 269 -4.63 -12.50 2.58
CA LEU A 269 -5.54 -13.59 2.92
C LEU A 269 -7.00 -13.22 2.67
N GLU A 270 -7.34 -11.95 2.85
CA GLU A 270 -8.65 -11.40 2.52
C GLU A 270 -9.01 -11.64 1.05
N ASP A 271 -8.04 -11.48 0.14
CA ASP A 271 -8.26 -11.74 -1.29
C ASP A 271 -8.34 -13.23 -1.58
N VAL A 272 -7.56 -14.08 -0.91
CA VAL A 272 -7.66 -15.55 -1.02
C VAL A 272 -9.05 -16.04 -0.62
N LEU A 273 -9.58 -15.51 0.48
CA LEU A 273 -10.88 -15.87 1.03
C LEU A 273 -12.04 -15.12 0.38
N SER A 274 -11.77 -14.28 -0.61
CA SER A 274 -12.79 -13.42 -1.25
C SER A 274 -13.57 -12.56 -0.26
N GLU A 275 -12.88 -12.03 0.77
CA GLU A 275 -13.47 -11.10 1.73
C GLU A 275 -13.87 -9.80 1.06
N VAL A 276 -14.98 -9.22 1.50
CA VAL A 276 -15.49 -7.95 0.93
C VAL A 276 -14.95 -6.74 1.68
N GLU A 277 -14.83 -6.89 2.99
CA GLU A 277 -14.57 -5.79 3.91
C GLU A 277 -13.06 -5.58 4.10
N GLN A 278 -12.60 -4.34 3.97
CA GLN A 278 -11.21 -3.98 4.20
C GLN A 278 -10.86 -3.90 5.69
N ALA A 279 -9.61 -4.13 6.03
CA ALA A 279 -9.11 -4.12 7.40
C ALA A 279 -9.13 -2.73 8.03
N ASN A 280 -8.77 -1.71 7.25
CA ASN A 280 -8.72 -0.32 7.67
C ASN A 280 -9.35 0.60 6.63
N LEU A 281 -10.06 1.64 7.09
CA LEU A 281 -10.56 2.73 6.25
C LEU A 281 -9.87 4.03 6.68
N PRO A 282 -8.90 4.52 5.92
CA PRO A 282 -8.16 5.74 6.26
C PRO A 282 -9.08 6.94 6.50
N GLY A 283 -8.69 7.78 7.48
CA GLY A 283 -9.49 8.93 7.90
C GLY A 283 -10.62 8.58 8.88
N THR A 284 -10.65 7.36 9.40
CA THR A 284 -11.60 6.94 10.45
C THR A 284 -10.84 6.31 11.62
N THR A 285 -11.44 6.39 12.83
CA THR A 285 -10.92 5.74 14.04
C THR A 285 -11.91 4.68 14.51
N ASP A 286 -13.04 5.07 15.12
CA ASP A 286 -14.03 4.17 15.66
C ASP A 286 -15.28 3.99 14.78
N ALA A 287 -15.47 4.90 13.82
CA ALA A 287 -16.64 4.90 12.93
C ALA A 287 -16.67 3.70 11.96
N HIS A 288 -15.49 3.17 11.60
CA HIS A 288 -15.31 1.92 10.90
C HIS A 288 -14.62 0.92 11.85
N PRO A 289 -14.92 -0.39 11.79
CA PRO A 289 -14.30 -1.39 12.68
C PRO A 289 -12.83 -1.69 12.26
N ASN A 290 -12.02 -0.64 12.21
CA ASN A 290 -10.60 -0.71 11.84
C ASN A 290 -9.87 -1.71 12.76
N TRP A 291 -9.12 -2.64 12.16
CA TRP A 291 -8.28 -3.63 12.86
C TRP A 291 -9.05 -4.57 13.81
N ARG A 292 -10.38 -4.62 13.71
CA ARG A 292 -11.26 -5.42 14.59
C ARG A 292 -11.93 -6.57 13.86
N ARG A 293 -11.80 -6.62 12.54
CA ARG A 293 -12.39 -7.68 11.73
C ARG A 293 -11.59 -8.97 11.88
N ARG A 294 -12.29 -10.07 11.91
CA ARG A 294 -11.71 -11.40 11.80
C ARG A 294 -11.95 -11.90 10.39
N LEU A 295 -11.03 -12.72 9.89
CA LEU A 295 -11.24 -13.47 8.66
C LEU A 295 -12.43 -14.41 8.82
N SER A 296 -13.09 -14.76 7.72
CA SER A 296 -14.22 -15.71 7.71
C SER A 296 -13.82 -17.13 8.10
N SER A 297 -12.53 -17.46 7.99
CA SER A 297 -11.95 -18.76 8.35
C SER A 297 -10.84 -18.62 9.38
N SER A 298 -10.68 -19.62 10.24
CA SER A 298 -9.54 -19.73 11.16
C SER A 298 -8.24 -20.05 10.40
N ILE A 299 -7.09 -19.82 11.04
CA ILE A 299 -5.78 -20.14 10.44
C ILE A 299 -5.68 -21.64 10.12
N GLU A 300 -6.22 -22.50 10.99
CA GLU A 300 -6.23 -23.95 10.80
C GLU A 300 -7.11 -24.38 9.62
N GLU A 301 -8.23 -23.69 9.39
CA GLU A 301 -9.10 -23.92 8.22
C GLU A 301 -8.42 -23.45 6.94
N ILE A 302 -7.77 -22.29 6.95
CA ILE A 302 -7.01 -21.76 5.81
C ILE A 302 -5.87 -22.71 5.43
N ASP A 303 -5.11 -23.22 6.43
CA ASP A 303 -4.00 -24.16 6.21
C ASP A 303 -4.47 -25.48 5.59
N ARG A 304 -5.61 -26.00 6.02
CA ARG A 304 -6.22 -27.24 5.50
C ARG A 304 -7.00 -27.02 4.22
N GLY A 305 -7.46 -25.79 3.96
CA GLY A 305 -8.26 -25.43 2.80
C GLY A 305 -7.51 -25.57 1.47
N ILE A 306 -8.28 -25.61 0.40
CA ILE A 306 -7.74 -25.70 -0.95
C ILE A 306 -7.44 -24.33 -1.53
N GLU A 307 -8.08 -23.28 -1.04
CA GLU A 307 -8.08 -21.93 -1.60
C GLU A 307 -6.66 -21.34 -1.62
N LEU A 308 -5.96 -21.40 -0.48
CA LEU A 308 -4.58 -20.89 -0.37
C LEU A 308 -3.63 -21.67 -1.27
N ARG A 309 -3.73 -22.99 -1.31
CA ARG A 309 -2.92 -23.86 -2.16
C ARG A 309 -3.19 -23.64 -3.65
N HIS A 310 -4.46 -23.44 -3.98
CA HIS A 310 -4.87 -23.15 -5.35
C HIS A 310 -4.30 -21.81 -5.83
N VAL A 311 -4.45 -20.75 -5.03
CA VAL A 311 -3.88 -19.42 -5.34
C VAL A 311 -2.34 -19.51 -5.43
N ALA A 312 -1.68 -20.23 -4.53
CA ALA A 312 -0.23 -20.40 -4.58
C ALA A 312 0.21 -21.08 -5.88
N ALA A 313 -0.42 -22.19 -6.27
CA ALA A 313 -0.13 -22.91 -7.52
C ALA A 313 -0.42 -22.06 -8.76
N LEU A 314 -1.50 -21.27 -8.75
CA LEU A 314 -1.86 -20.34 -9.82
C LEU A 314 -0.75 -19.31 -10.03
N ILE A 315 -0.28 -18.69 -8.96
CA ILE A 315 0.78 -17.67 -9.02
C ILE A 315 2.11 -18.28 -9.43
N GLU A 316 2.48 -19.44 -8.90
CA GLU A 316 3.69 -20.15 -9.30
C GLU A 316 3.70 -20.40 -10.80
N LYS A 317 2.63 -20.96 -11.34
CA LYS A 317 2.46 -21.17 -12.78
C LYS A 317 2.57 -19.87 -13.59
N ALA A 318 1.96 -18.79 -13.10
CA ALA A 318 2.01 -17.49 -13.76
C ALA A 318 3.45 -16.95 -13.81
N ARG A 319 4.21 -17.08 -12.73
CA ARG A 319 5.60 -16.61 -12.63
C ARG A 319 6.56 -17.45 -13.51
N LEU A 320 6.40 -18.76 -13.53
CA LEU A 320 7.19 -19.65 -14.41
C LEU A 320 6.96 -19.35 -15.88
N SER A 321 5.70 -19.06 -16.27
CA SER A 321 5.37 -18.72 -17.66
C SER A 321 5.91 -17.37 -18.14
N SER A 322 6.21 -16.45 -17.22
CA SER A 322 6.83 -15.15 -17.53
C SER A 322 8.36 -15.26 -17.66
N ALA A 323 8.99 -16.12 -16.87
CA ALA A 323 10.44 -16.35 -16.90
C ALA A 323 10.94 -17.01 -18.20
N THR A 324 10.09 -17.78 -18.87
CA THR A 324 10.42 -18.45 -20.15
C THR A 324 10.33 -17.54 -21.38
N LYS A 325 9.87 -16.30 -21.23
CA LYS A 325 9.73 -15.32 -22.33
C LYS A 325 10.82 -14.24 -22.35
N GLU A 326 11.75 -14.27 -21.40
CA GLU A 326 12.99 -13.49 -21.39
C GLU A 326 14.15 -14.29 -21.96
#